data_ea6812ac3a8a58780da4b66ec24df3b2
#
_entry.id   ea6812ac3a8a58780da4b66ec24df3b2
#
_cell.length_a   1.000
_cell.length_b   1.000
_cell.length_c   1.000
_cell.angle_alpha   90.00
_cell.angle_beta   90.00
_cell.angle_gamma   90.00
#
_symmetry.space_group_name_H-M   'P 1'
#
loop_
_entity.id
_entity.type
_entity.pdbx_description
1 polymer ?
#
loop_
_entity_poly.entity_id
_entity_poly.type
_entity_poly.pdbx_seq_one_letter_code
_entity_poly.pdbx_strand_id
1 'polypeptide(L)'
;MADVKPRCRLYLQLPARPSAKLEAQFAEALASADAACVLLCRDETPPDESHAGRLIDLVQSQGAACLVEDDASLAERLGADGVHIDADPAAYTKARDLLGANASIGAGCGLGRHDAMRLAEMGADYVAFGAPAESGIDAIDQCAESIAWWAEIFVVPCVAWNIDRADDAEKLARLGADFVAPSKQIWRDAGAARLIAEIATAISHVRRAA
;
A
#
# COMPACT_ATOMS: atom_id res chain seq x y z
N MET A 1 3.32 9.76 -28.97
CA MET A 1 3.91 8.68 -28.18
C MET A 1 2.78 8.19 -27.30
N ALA A 2 2.38 6.92 -27.41
CA ALA A 2 1.36 6.37 -26.51
C ALA A 2 1.97 6.38 -25.10
N ASP A 3 1.27 6.99 -24.18
CA ASP A 3 1.64 7.04 -22.76
C ASP A 3 1.51 5.62 -22.20
N VAL A 4 2.63 4.92 -22.08
CA VAL A 4 2.63 3.57 -21.52
C VAL A 4 2.33 3.74 -20.04
N LYS A 5 1.10 3.42 -19.63
CA LYS A 5 0.75 3.41 -18.20
C LYS A 5 1.76 2.57 -17.43
N PRO A 6 2.24 3.05 -16.27
CA PRO A 6 3.23 2.32 -15.48
C PRO A 6 2.70 0.93 -15.11
N ARG A 7 3.60 -0.04 -14.95
CA ARG A 7 3.25 -1.39 -14.51
C ARG A 7 2.65 -1.33 -13.10
N CYS A 8 1.75 -2.25 -12.79
CA CYS A 8 1.34 -2.47 -11.41
C CYS A 8 2.55 -2.88 -10.56
N ARG A 9 2.69 -2.30 -9.36
CA ARG A 9 3.81 -2.55 -8.45
C ARG A 9 3.31 -3.05 -7.09
N LEU A 10 4.23 -3.63 -6.34
CA LEU A 10 3.95 -4.17 -5.02
C LEU A 10 3.97 -3.05 -3.97
N TYR A 11 3.01 -3.10 -3.04
CA TYR A 11 2.91 -2.25 -1.86
C TYR A 11 2.87 -3.17 -0.63
N LEU A 12 3.91 -3.19 0.21
CA LEU A 12 3.98 -4.09 1.35
C LEU A 12 3.41 -3.45 2.62
N GLN A 13 2.74 -4.25 3.43
CA GLN A 13 2.27 -3.88 4.77
C GLN A 13 3.13 -4.61 5.81
N LEU A 14 3.83 -3.88 6.67
CA LEU A 14 4.69 -4.43 7.72
C LEU A 14 4.19 -3.99 9.10
N PRO A 15 3.97 -4.89 10.06
CA PRO A 15 3.73 -4.49 11.44
C PRO A 15 4.85 -3.58 11.95
N ALA A 16 4.52 -2.51 12.68
CA ALA A 16 5.50 -1.56 13.17
C ALA A 16 6.47 -2.15 14.24
N ARG A 17 6.12 -3.32 14.76
CA ARG A 17 6.95 -4.09 15.72
C ARG A 17 7.15 -5.54 15.27
N PRO A 18 7.84 -5.76 14.15
CA PRO A 18 8.08 -7.10 13.67
C PRO A 18 9.00 -7.86 14.62
N SER A 19 8.81 -9.17 14.76
CA SER A 19 9.78 -10.03 15.43
C SER A 19 11.03 -10.18 14.56
N ALA A 20 12.16 -10.55 15.15
CA ALA A 20 13.41 -10.77 14.39
C ALA A 20 13.23 -11.78 13.23
N LYS A 21 12.37 -12.81 13.43
CA LYS A 21 12.02 -13.76 12.35
C LYS A 21 11.27 -13.06 11.21
N LEU A 22 10.31 -12.20 11.54
CA LEU A 22 9.53 -11.47 10.54
C LEU A 22 10.40 -10.45 9.81
N GLU A 23 11.32 -9.77 10.50
CA GLU A 23 12.27 -8.87 9.86
C GLU A 23 13.15 -9.57 8.83
N ALA A 24 13.61 -10.80 9.14
CA ALA A 24 14.39 -11.58 8.18
C ALA A 24 13.56 -11.95 6.94
N GLN A 25 12.31 -12.38 7.12
CA GLN A 25 11.39 -12.66 6.01
C GLN A 25 11.08 -11.39 5.19
N PHE A 26 10.89 -10.28 5.87
CA PHE A 26 10.64 -8.98 5.23
C PHE A 26 11.85 -8.52 4.40
N ALA A 27 13.05 -8.60 4.95
CA ALA A 27 14.27 -8.24 4.23
C ALA A 27 14.48 -9.11 2.98
N GLU A 28 14.19 -10.41 3.05
CA GLU A 28 14.21 -11.32 1.91
C GLU A 28 13.18 -10.91 0.84
N ALA A 29 11.94 -10.63 1.26
CA ALA A 29 10.89 -10.21 0.35
C ALA A 29 11.21 -8.87 -0.32
N LEU A 30 11.71 -7.89 0.46
CA LEU A 30 12.08 -6.56 -0.04
C LEU A 30 13.22 -6.63 -1.06
N ALA A 31 14.21 -7.49 -0.83
CA ALA A 31 15.34 -7.67 -1.75
C ALA A 31 14.96 -8.40 -3.05
N SER A 32 13.93 -9.25 -3.02
CA SER A 32 13.52 -10.08 -4.16
C SER A 32 12.36 -9.51 -4.97
N ALA A 33 11.56 -8.62 -4.39
CA ALA A 33 10.40 -8.02 -5.02
C ALA A 33 10.62 -6.53 -5.31
N ASP A 34 10.22 -6.05 -6.49
CA ASP A 34 10.23 -4.62 -6.85
C ASP A 34 9.10 -3.89 -6.10
N ALA A 35 9.25 -3.74 -4.79
CA ALA A 35 8.29 -3.02 -3.97
C ALA A 35 8.39 -1.50 -4.22
N ALA A 36 7.25 -0.87 -4.51
CA ALA A 36 7.17 0.58 -4.66
C ALA A 36 7.12 1.28 -3.31
N CYS A 37 6.44 0.66 -2.36
CA CYS A 37 6.12 1.25 -1.07
C CYS A 37 6.03 0.18 0.02
N VAL A 38 6.39 0.58 1.24
CA VAL A 38 6.17 -0.19 2.46
C VAL A 38 5.41 0.69 3.46
N LEU A 39 4.33 0.16 4.01
CA LEU A 39 3.60 0.77 5.10
C LEU A 39 4.03 0.15 6.43
N LEU A 40 4.53 0.93 7.36
CA LEU A 40 4.65 0.54 8.76
C LEU A 40 3.27 0.65 9.41
N CYS A 41 2.62 -0.51 9.55
CA CYS A 41 1.27 -0.60 10.08
C CYS A 41 1.25 -0.31 11.58
N ARG A 42 0.26 0.44 12.01
CA ARG A 42 0.01 0.72 13.42
C ARG A 42 -0.34 -0.56 14.17
N ASP A 43 0.23 -0.69 15.36
CA ASP A 43 -0.09 -1.71 16.35
C ASP A 43 -0.76 -1.05 17.58
N GLU A 44 -1.33 -1.88 18.47
CA GLU A 44 -1.94 -1.40 19.73
C GLU A 44 -0.94 -0.63 20.61
N THR A 45 0.33 -1.01 20.53
CA THR A 45 1.42 -0.35 21.26
C THR A 45 2.24 0.49 20.30
N PRO A 46 2.59 1.75 20.64
CA PRO A 46 3.46 2.57 19.81
C PRO A 46 4.78 1.86 19.49
N PRO A 47 5.34 2.06 18.29
CA PRO A 47 6.63 1.49 17.93
C PRO A 47 7.77 2.07 18.79
N ASP A 48 8.83 1.30 18.98
CA ASP A 48 10.12 1.86 19.36
C ASP A 48 10.64 2.72 18.21
N GLU A 49 10.74 4.02 18.41
CA GLU A 49 11.14 4.97 17.37
C GLU A 49 12.53 4.65 16.78
N SER A 50 13.47 4.18 17.61
CA SER A 50 14.79 3.76 17.13
C SER A 50 14.69 2.55 16.19
N HIS A 51 13.80 1.61 16.50
CA HIS A 51 13.55 0.44 15.65
C HIS A 51 12.83 0.83 14.36
N ALA A 52 11.77 1.63 14.47
CA ALA A 52 11.02 2.11 13.31
C ALA A 52 11.91 2.92 12.36
N GLY A 53 12.80 3.79 12.89
CA GLY A 53 13.76 4.53 12.09
C GLY A 53 14.68 3.61 11.27
N ARG A 54 15.21 2.53 11.88
CA ARG A 54 16.04 1.55 11.15
C ARG A 54 15.27 0.82 10.03
N LEU A 55 13.97 0.55 10.24
CA LEU A 55 13.13 -0.06 9.20
C LEU A 55 12.88 0.93 8.05
N ILE A 56 12.65 2.21 8.35
CA ILE A 56 12.50 3.27 7.34
C ILE A 56 13.79 3.38 6.52
N ASP A 57 14.95 3.49 7.16
CA ASP A 57 16.25 3.56 6.49
C ASP A 57 16.49 2.33 5.59
N LEU A 58 16.15 1.13 6.07
CA LEU A 58 16.26 -0.10 5.29
C LEU A 58 15.41 -0.03 4.03
N VAL A 59 14.13 0.34 4.14
CA VAL A 59 13.19 0.44 3.03
C VAL A 59 13.67 1.47 2.00
N GLN A 60 14.02 2.66 2.46
CA GLN A 60 14.48 3.76 1.60
C GLN A 60 15.81 3.42 0.90
N SER A 61 16.71 2.69 1.57
CA SER A 61 17.96 2.21 0.95
C SER A 61 17.76 1.26 -0.22
N GLN A 62 16.61 0.58 -0.29
CA GLN A 62 16.21 -0.28 -1.41
C GLN A 62 15.44 0.47 -2.51
N GLY A 63 15.26 1.79 -2.38
CA GLY A 63 14.56 2.63 -3.36
C GLY A 63 13.03 2.52 -3.29
N ALA A 64 12.48 1.96 -2.22
CA ALA A 64 11.04 1.96 -1.94
C ALA A 64 10.68 3.12 -1.01
N ALA A 65 9.48 3.71 -1.20
CA ALA A 65 8.96 4.68 -0.26
C ALA A 65 8.52 3.99 1.05
N CYS A 66 8.74 4.62 2.19
CA CYS A 66 8.29 4.14 3.48
C CYS A 66 7.23 5.08 4.06
N LEU A 67 6.03 4.58 4.29
CA LEU A 67 4.93 5.34 4.89
C LEU A 67 4.63 4.81 6.30
N VAL A 68 4.02 5.66 7.12
CA VAL A 68 3.54 5.31 8.46
C VAL A 68 2.02 5.34 8.48
N GLU A 69 1.37 4.38 9.14
CA GLU A 69 -0.07 4.34 9.27
C GLU A 69 -0.54 5.29 10.38
N ASP A 70 -1.47 6.22 10.05
CA ASP A 70 -2.20 7.14 10.94
C ASP A 70 -1.36 8.00 11.90
N ASP A 71 -0.05 8.15 11.67
CA ASP A 71 0.80 8.98 12.53
C ASP A 71 1.75 9.88 11.72
N ALA A 72 1.21 11.03 11.29
CA ALA A 72 1.97 12.03 10.55
C ALA A 72 3.13 12.62 11.37
N SER A 73 2.97 12.73 12.70
CA SER A 73 4.02 13.24 13.57
C SER A 73 5.19 12.27 13.69
N LEU A 74 4.91 10.97 13.75
CA LEU A 74 5.94 9.94 13.72
C LEU A 74 6.65 9.92 12.36
N ALA A 75 5.89 10.01 11.26
CA ALA A 75 6.46 10.07 9.92
C ALA A 75 7.43 11.26 9.76
N GLU A 76 7.06 12.45 10.23
CA GLU A 76 7.91 13.64 10.21
C GLU A 76 9.19 13.44 11.03
N ARG A 77 9.06 12.96 12.29
CA ARG A 77 10.22 12.78 13.18
C ARG A 77 11.22 11.75 12.67
N LEU A 78 10.74 10.69 12.04
CA LEU A 78 11.58 9.59 11.56
C LEU A 78 12.01 9.73 10.09
N GLY A 79 11.57 10.78 9.40
CA GLY A 79 11.93 11.01 7.99
C GLY A 79 11.31 9.99 7.03
N ALA A 80 10.11 9.48 7.34
CA ALA A 80 9.35 8.66 6.41
C ALA A 80 8.86 9.50 5.22
N ASP A 81 8.58 8.85 4.09
CA ASP A 81 8.14 9.53 2.86
C ASP A 81 6.69 10.04 2.92
N GLY A 82 5.96 9.68 3.97
CA GLY A 82 4.59 10.15 4.19
C GLY A 82 3.76 9.25 5.08
N VAL A 83 2.44 9.28 4.89
CA VAL A 83 1.47 8.54 5.70
C VAL A 83 0.38 7.88 4.86
N HIS A 84 -0.17 6.79 5.38
CA HIS A 84 -1.43 6.21 4.97
C HIS A 84 -2.46 6.46 6.07
N ILE A 85 -3.57 7.10 5.74
CA ILE A 85 -4.63 7.44 6.69
C ILE A 85 -5.93 6.73 6.35
N ASP A 86 -6.82 6.59 7.30
CA ASP A 86 -8.21 6.25 7.04
C ASP A 86 -8.91 7.34 6.20
N ALA A 87 -10.07 7.03 5.63
CA ALA A 87 -10.85 7.96 4.80
C ALA A 87 -11.46 9.10 5.62
N ASP A 88 -10.62 9.89 6.29
CA ASP A 88 -11.00 11.07 7.08
C ASP A 88 -10.39 12.36 6.48
N PRO A 89 -11.23 13.25 5.92
CA PRO A 89 -10.78 14.54 5.40
C PRO A 89 -10.07 15.43 6.41
N ALA A 90 -10.44 15.35 7.69
CA ALA A 90 -9.78 16.16 8.73
C ALA A 90 -8.39 15.61 9.04
N ALA A 91 -8.23 14.29 9.07
CA ALA A 91 -6.93 13.64 9.20
C ALA A 91 -6.03 13.97 7.99
N TYR A 92 -6.58 13.93 6.77
CA TYR A 92 -5.86 14.33 5.55
C TYR A 92 -5.32 15.75 5.66
N THR A 93 -6.18 16.73 6.01
CA THR A 93 -5.76 18.14 6.11
C THR A 93 -4.64 18.30 7.13
N LYS A 94 -4.79 17.71 8.32
CA LYS A 94 -3.75 17.78 9.36
C LYS A 94 -2.42 17.15 8.89
N ALA A 95 -2.48 16.01 8.21
CA ALA A 95 -1.27 15.35 7.70
C ALA A 95 -0.60 16.21 6.63
N ARG A 96 -1.36 16.80 5.70
CA ARG A 96 -0.85 17.66 4.63
C ARG A 96 -0.25 18.96 5.18
N ASP A 97 -0.89 19.57 6.18
CA ASP A 97 -0.39 20.79 6.84
C ASP A 97 0.94 20.52 7.57
N LEU A 98 1.08 19.35 8.19
CA LEU A 98 2.28 18.97 8.93
C LEU A 98 3.43 18.55 8.00
N LEU A 99 3.16 17.64 7.05
CA LEU A 99 4.20 17.01 6.22
C LEU A 99 4.54 17.82 4.96
N GLY A 100 3.71 18.80 4.61
CA GLY A 100 3.91 19.64 3.42
C GLY A 100 3.56 18.94 2.10
N ALA A 101 3.82 19.62 0.99
CA ALA A 101 3.38 19.24 -0.35
C ALA A 101 4.15 18.05 -0.96
N ASN A 102 5.35 17.75 -0.45
CA ASN A 102 6.22 16.72 -1.02
C ASN A 102 6.01 15.33 -0.40
N ALA A 103 5.32 15.25 0.74
CA ALA A 103 5.06 13.98 1.38
C ALA A 103 3.92 13.23 0.69
N SER A 104 4.03 11.91 0.60
CA SER A 104 2.98 11.05 0.08
C SER A 104 1.90 10.84 1.13
N ILE A 105 0.66 11.22 0.83
CA ILE A 105 -0.50 10.97 1.70
C ILE A 105 -1.51 10.12 0.96
N GLY A 106 -1.64 8.87 1.35
CA GLY A 106 -2.63 7.95 0.81
C GLY A 106 -3.79 7.73 1.73
N ALA A 107 -4.93 7.30 1.19
CA ALA A 107 -6.16 7.11 1.94
C ALA A 107 -6.77 5.72 1.76
N GLY A 108 -7.03 5.04 2.87
CA GLY A 108 -7.74 3.77 2.95
C GLY A 108 -9.25 3.96 2.86
N CYS A 109 -9.83 3.82 1.68
CA CYS A 109 -11.25 4.10 1.43
C CYS A 109 -12.16 2.87 1.55
N GLY A 110 -11.61 1.72 1.92
CA GLY A 110 -12.36 0.46 1.95
C GLY A 110 -13.02 0.20 0.59
N LEU A 111 -14.34 0.15 0.54
CA LEU A 111 -15.13 0.05 -0.70
C LEU A 111 -15.90 1.36 -0.99
N GLY A 112 -15.61 2.42 -0.26
CA GLY A 112 -16.31 3.70 -0.30
C GLY A 112 -15.88 4.59 -1.48
N ARG A 113 -16.61 4.55 -2.59
CA ARG A 113 -16.34 5.39 -3.78
C ARG A 113 -16.42 6.88 -3.50
N HIS A 114 -17.37 7.30 -2.65
CA HIS A 114 -17.55 8.72 -2.29
C HIS A 114 -16.34 9.26 -1.53
N ASP A 115 -15.84 8.51 -0.56
CA ASP A 115 -14.69 8.92 0.23
C ASP A 115 -13.41 8.98 -0.62
N ALA A 116 -13.23 8.02 -1.54
CA ALA A 116 -12.14 8.02 -2.49
C ALA A 116 -12.15 9.28 -3.38
N MET A 117 -13.31 9.63 -3.96
CA MET A 117 -13.45 10.85 -4.77
C MET A 117 -13.11 12.10 -3.95
N ARG A 118 -13.69 12.21 -2.74
CA ARG A 118 -13.49 13.37 -1.89
C ARG A 118 -12.02 13.57 -1.52
N LEU A 119 -11.31 12.50 -1.14
CA LEU A 119 -9.90 12.60 -0.77
C LEU A 119 -8.99 12.85 -1.98
N ALA A 120 -9.31 12.28 -3.14
CA ALA A 120 -8.61 12.57 -4.37
C ALA A 120 -8.76 14.05 -4.80
N GLU A 121 -9.98 14.63 -4.67
CA GLU A 121 -10.23 16.06 -4.91
C GLU A 121 -9.47 16.96 -3.93
N MET A 122 -9.24 16.50 -2.70
CA MET A 122 -8.41 17.21 -1.72
C MET A 122 -6.91 17.08 -2.00
N GLY A 123 -6.48 16.22 -2.93
CA GLY A 123 -5.10 16.03 -3.34
C GLY A 123 -4.40 14.84 -2.68
N ALA A 124 -5.12 13.78 -2.31
CA ALA A 124 -4.51 12.52 -1.90
C ALA A 124 -3.64 11.95 -3.04
N ASP A 125 -2.46 11.46 -2.72
CA ASP A 125 -1.50 10.95 -3.69
C ASP A 125 -1.90 9.58 -4.23
N TYR A 126 -2.69 8.82 -3.49
CA TYR A 126 -3.35 7.59 -3.91
C TYR A 126 -4.56 7.28 -3.03
N VAL A 127 -5.44 6.41 -3.52
CA VAL A 127 -6.55 5.82 -2.75
C VAL A 127 -6.41 4.31 -2.71
N ALA A 128 -6.85 3.67 -1.63
CA ALA A 128 -6.80 2.22 -1.49
C ALA A 128 -8.21 1.64 -1.36
N PHE A 129 -8.50 0.64 -2.20
CA PHE A 129 -9.74 -0.12 -2.20
C PHE A 129 -9.51 -1.54 -1.72
N GLY A 130 -10.30 -1.99 -0.78
CA GLY A 130 -10.26 -3.36 -0.27
C GLY A 130 -11.12 -3.50 0.97
N ALA A 131 -11.70 -4.68 1.13
CA ALA A 131 -12.41 -5.03 2.34
C ALA A 131 -11.42 -5.49 3.44
N PRO A 132 -11.83 -5.49 4.71
CA PRO A 132 -11.06 -6.14 5.77
C PRO A 132 -10.72 -7.58 5.38
N ALA A 133 -9.55 -8.08 5.79
CA ALA A 133 -9.04 -9.41 5.41
C ALA A 133 -9.99 -10.58 5.77
N GLU A 134 -10.94 -10.36 6.66
CA GLU A 134 -11.90 -11.37 7.15
C GLU A 134 -13.24 -11.36 6.39
N SER A 135 -13.39 -10.54 5.35
CA SER A 135 -14.70 -10.25 4.71
C SER A 135 -15.22 -11.30 3.71
N GLY A 136 -14.51 -12.41 3.48
CA GLY A 136 -15.01 -13.51 2.63
C GLY A 136 -14.85 -13.32 1.12
N ILE A 137 -15.42 -14.24 0.33
CA ILE A 137 -15.19 -14.37 -1.13
C ILE A 137 -15.69 -13.16 -1.93
N ASP A 138 -16.80 -12.57 -1.52
CA ASP A 138 -17.40 -11.43 -2.24
C ASP A 138 -16.54 -10.14 -2.17
N ALA A 139 -15.59 -10.07 -1.23
CA ALA A 139 -14.72 -8.91 -1.03
C ALA A 139 -13.79 -8.64 -2.22
N ILE A 140 -13.29 -9.67 -2.87
CA ILE A 140 -12.42 -9.53 -4.05
C ILE A 140 -13.20 -8.99 -5.24
N ASP A 141 -14.43 -9.45 -5.46
CA ASP A 141 -15.25 -8.99 -6.58
C ASP A 141 -15.67 -7.53 -6.38
N GLN A 142 -16.04 -7.13 -5.17
CA GLN A 142 -16.34 -5.73 -4.85
C GLN A 142 -15.10 -4.81 -4.97
N CYS A 143 -13.92 -5.30 -4.57
CA CYS A 143 -12.67 -4.60 -4.79
C CYS A 143 -12.41 -4.45 -6.30
N ALA A 144 -12.60 -5.51 -7.09
CA ALA A 144 -12.42 -5.52 -8.53
C ALA A 144 -13.33 -4.49 -9.24
N GLU A 145 -14.60 -4.40 -8.82
CA GLU A 145 -15.54 -3.39 -9.34
C GLU A 145 -15.08 -1.96 -9.01
N SER A 146 -14.56 -1.73 -7.80
CA SER A 146 -14.09 -0.41 -7.38
C SER A 146 -12.82 -0.01 -8.11
N ILE A 147 -11.85 -0.93 -8.27
CA ILE A 147 -10.62 -0.71 -9.03
C ILE A 147 -10.92 -0.43 -10.51
N ALA A 148 -11.74 -1.25 -11.16
CA ALA A 148 -12.07 -1.07 -12.57
C ALA A 148 -12.75 0.28 -12.82
N TRP A 149 -13.74 0.62 -12.00
CA TRP A 149 -14.42 1.90 -12.07
C TRP A 149 -13.46 3.09 -11.86
N TRP A 150 -12.57 3.01 -10.86
CA TRP A 150 -11.60 4.08 -10.57
C TRP A 150 -10.62 4.27 -11.73
N ALA A 151 -10.03 3.20 -12.20
CA ALA A 151 -9.02 3.23 -13.27
C ALA A 151 -9.54 3.76 -14.61
N GLU A 152 -10.86 3.70 -14.85
CA GLU A 152 -11.50 4.24 -16.05
C GLU A 152 -11.72 5.76 -15.96
N ILE A 153 -11.97 6.30 -14.75
CA ILE A 153 -12.46 7.67 -14.57
C ILE A 153 -11.38 8.60 -13.99
N PHE A 154 -10.50 8.08 -13.14
CA PHE A 154 -9.56 8.90 -12.34
C PHE A 154 -8.10 8.67 -12.76
N VAL A 155 -7.30 9.72 -12.58
CA VAL A 155 -5.83 9.68 -12.80
C VAL A 155 -5.04 9.46 -11.51
N VAL A 156 -5.68 9.69 -10.35
CA VAL A 156 -5.06 9.43 -9.04
C VAL A 156 -4.83 7.93 -8.90
N PRO A 157 -3.61 7.48 -8.57
CA PRO A 157 -3.29 6.06 -8.44
C PRO A 157 -4.18 5.33 -7.42
N CYS A 158 -4.45 4.06 -7.69
CA CYS A 158 -5.20 3.23 -6.76
C CYS A 158 -4.45 1.96 -6.35
N VAL A 159 -4.68 1.56 -5.10
CA VAL A 159 -4.12 0.35 -4.49
C VAL A 159 -5.23 -0.67 -4.29
N ALA A 160 -5.02 -1.90 -4.74
CA ALA A 160 -5.85 -3.04 -4.34
C ALA A 160 -5.33 -3.59 -3.00
N TRP A 161 -6.16 -3.51 -1.96
CA TRP A 161 -5.78 -3.71 -0.58
C TRP A 161 -6.16 -5.09 -0.04
N ASN A 162 -5.27 -5.72 0.74
CA ASN A 162 -5.45 -7.04 1.36
C ASN A 162 -5.57 -8.19 0.34
N ILE A 163 -4.66 -8.24 -0.63
CA ILE A 163 -4.66 -9.21 -1.73
C ILE A 163 -3.55 -10.24 -1.51
N ASP A 164 -3.89 -11.41 -0.99
CA ASP A 164 -2.93 -12.43 -0.55
C ASP A 164 -2.74 -13.59 -1.55
N ARG A 165 -3.36 -13.52 -2.74
CA ARG A 165 -3.27 -14.55 -3.79
C ARG A 165 -2.75 -13.96 -5.10
N ALA A 166 -1.86 -14.67 -5.76
CA ALA A 166 -1.29 -14.24 -7.03
C ALA A 166 -2.34 -14.07 -8.15
N ASP A 167 -3.32 -14.98 -8.23
CA ASP A 167 -4.40 -14.92 -9.23
C ASP A 167 -5.27 -13.67 -9.05
N ASP A 168 -5.61 -13.33 -7.80
CA ASP A 168 -6.40 -12.13 -7.48
C ASP A 168 -5.59 -10.86 -7.77
N ALA A 169 -4.30 -10.87 -7.45
CA ALA A 169 -3.38 -9.77 -7.75
C ALA A 169 -3.27 -9.52 -9.26
N GLU A 170 -3.10 -10.56 -10.06
CA GLU A 170 -3.08 -10.47 -11.52
C GLU A 170 -4.40 -9.92 -12.08
N LYS A 171 -5.56 -10.43 -11.58
CA LYS A 171 -6.89 -9.94 -11.96
C LYS A 171 -7.02 -8.44 -11.71
N LEU A 172 -6.67 -7.97 -10.50
CA LEU A 172 -6.79 -6.57 -10.11
C LEU A 172 -5.81 -5.66 -10.86
N ALA A 173 -4.59 -6.12 -11.10
CA ALA A 173 -3.64 -5.42 -11.96
C ALA A 173 -4.16 -5.25 -13.40
N ARG A 174 -4.81 -6.28 -13.99
CA ARG A 174 -5.45 -6.19 -15.31
C ARG A 174 -6.61 -5.20 -15.33
N LEU A 175 -7.36 -5.07 -14.24
CA LEU A 175 -8.46 -4.12 -14.09
C LEU A 175 -7.99 -2.68 -13.84
N GLY A 176 -6.68 -2.47 -13.61
CA GLY A 176 -6.11 -1.13 -13.55
C GLY A 176 -5.58 -0.71 -12.19
N ALA A 177 -5.45 -1.62 -11.21
CA ALA A 177 -4.75 -1.29 -9.97
C ALA A 177 -3.31 -0.84 -10.25
N ASP A 178 -2.90 0.30 -9.70
CA ASP A 178 -1.53 0.80 -9.82
C ASP A 178 -0.59 0.07 -8.87
N PHE A 179 -1.15 -0.35 -7.74
CA PHE A 179 -0.44 -1.14 -6.74
C PHE A 179 -1.33 -2.27 -6.23
N VAL A 180 -0.68 -3.35 -5.80
CA VAL A 180 -1.31 -4.45 -5.06
C VAL A 180 -0.63 -4.55 -3.69
N ALA A 181 -1.44 -4.55 -2.63
CA ALA A 181 -0.97 -4.65 -1.26
C ALA A 181 -1.44 -5.96 -0.62
N PRO A 182 -0.55 -6.95 -0.43
CA PRO A 182 -0.84 -8.10 0.43
C PRO A 182 -1.15 -7.66 1.85
N SER A 183 -2.02 -8.40 2.54
CA SER A 183 -2.38 -8.08 3.92
C SER A 183 -1.20 -8.28 4.88
N LYS A 184 -1.20 -7.57 6.00
CA LYS A 184 -0.19 -7.80 7.05
C LYS A 184 -0.23 -9.22 7.65
N GLN A 185 -1.33 -9.96 7.46
CA GLN A 185 -1.47 -11.34 7.89
C GLN A 185 -0.59 -12.31 7.09
N ILE A 186 -0.18 -11.96 5.87
CA ILE A 186 0.70 -12.80 5.05
C ILE A 186 1.98 -13.20 5.78
N TRP A 187 2.48 -12.35 6.68
CA TRP A 187 3.68 -12.59 7.47
C TRP A 187 3.55 -13.70 8.52
N ARG A 188 2.32 -14.20 8.79
CA ARG A 188 2.09 -15.36 9.66
C ARG A 188 2.50 -16.66 8.98
N ASP A 189 2.53 -16.68 7.65
CA ASP A 189 3.00 -17.83 6.88
C ASP A 189 4.53 -17.89 6.88
N ALA A 190 5.08 -19.09 7.09
CA ALA A 190 6.53 -19.31 7.05
C ALA A 190 7.12 -19.08 5.64
N GLY A 191 6.29 -19.16 4.60
CA GLY A 191 6.63 -18.93 3.21
C GLY A 191 6.27 -17.52 2.72
N ALA A 192 6.06 -16.54 3.60
CA ALA A 192 5.61 -15.20 3.24
C ALA A 192 6.44 -14.55 2.11
N ALA A 193 7.77 -14.61 2.19
CA ALA A 193 8.64 -14.05 1.16
C ALA A 193 8.40 -14.70 -0.22
N ARG A 194 8.16 -16.02 -0.25
CA ARG A 194 7.82 -16.73 -1.49
C ARG A 194 6.45 -16.30 -2.04
N LEU A 195 5.43 -16.21 -1.18
CA LEU A 195 4.09 -15.76 -1.59
C LEU A 195 4.14 -14.34 -2.15
N ILE A 196 4.89 -13.45 -1.53
CA ILE A 196 5.11 -12.07 -2.01
C ILE A 196 5.81 -12.08 -3.37
N ALA A 197 6.82 -12.92 -3.57
CA ALA A 197 7.49 -13.05 -4.87
C ALA A 197 6.57 -13.61 -5.96
N GLU A 198 5.67 -14.56 -5.64
CA GLU A 198 4.64 -15.06 -6.55
C GLU A 198 3.67 -13.95 -6.95
N ILE A 199 3.19 -13.13 -6.00
CA ILE A 199 2.34 -11.96 -6.28
C ILE A 199 3.08 -10.94 -7.14
N ALA A 200 4.33 -10.58 -6.80
CA ALA A 200 5.14 -9.65 -7.56
C ALA A 200 5.34 -10.12 -9.01
N THR A 201 5.59 -11.41 -9.20
CA THR A 201 5.72 -12.02 -10.53
C THR A 201 4.43 -11.91 -11.32
N ALA A 202 3.28 -12.26 -10.70
CA ALA A 202 1.96 -12.21 -11.35
C ALA A 202 1.63 -10.80 -11.87
N ILE A 203 1.84 -9.77 -11.06
CA ILE A 203 1.54 -8.38 -11.45
C ILE A 203 2.53 -7.80 -12.47
N SER A 204 3.81 -8.26 -12.46
CA SER A 204 4.85 -7.76 -13.36
C SER A 204 4.61 -8.10 -14.84
N HIS A 205 3.90 -9.18 -15.11
CA HIS A 205 3.57 -9.63 -16.46
C HIS A 205 2.35 -8.94 -17.06
N VAL A 206 1.58 -8.21 -16.26
CA VAL A 206 0.37 -7.53 -16.72
C VAL A 206 0.75 -6.33 -17.57
N ARG A 207 0.35 -6.36 -18.87
CA ARG A 207 0.37 -5.18 -19.74
C ARG A 207 -0.99 -4.50 -19.64
N ARG A 208 -0.99 -3.24 -19.21
CA ARG A 208 -2.22 -2.44 -19.24
C ARG A 208 -2.54 -2.08 -20.70
N ALA A 209 -3.80 -2.25 -21.09
CA ALA A 209 -4.28 -1.70 -22.34
C ALA A 209 -4.17 -0.16 -22.29
N ALA A 210 -3.69 0.41 -23.38
CA ALA A 210 -3.60 1.87 -23.56
C ALA A 210 -5.00 2.48 -23.68
#